data_9fc0376a8db7def90eca46b6c32a7e7c
#
_entry.id   9fc0376a8db7def90eca46b6c32a7e7c
#
_cell.length_a   1.000
_cell.length_b   1.000
_cell.length_c   1.000
_cell.angle_alpha   90.00
_cell.angle_beta   90.00
_cell.angle_gamma   90.00
#
_symmetry.space_group_name_H-M   'P 1'
#
loop_
_entity.id
_entity.type
_entity.pdbx_description
1 polymer ?
#
loop_
_entity_poly.entity_id
_entity_poly.type
_entity_poly.pdbx_seq_one_letter_code
_entity_poly.pdbx_strand_id
1 'polypeptide(L)'
;MATQYKLKDITKLSLKNGQKQEAEVEGIEGGKVLLVKAQDGLHAMSPNCTHYGAPLVKGIVTGDGRITCPWHGACFKIATGDVEDAPALDPLAKFKVEEKEDGVYITGEESVIKAGRRKGTIKCSVKPNEAEHTIIVGAGGGAQGAIEELRIGGYTGKITVIGREPYLPIDRTKLSKALITDLKAIQWRPEEFYKEGNVDMITGETVSSVDFDAKKVSTEGGKSFNYTKLILASGGLPKFLPMEGLNGKDLGNVFQLRGLGHVQEIMKAAGEDGGKKVVVIGSSFIGMEAGNALAGKKHDVTIIGMEEEPMERVMGKKVGAIFRKILEKNGVKFKLSAGVEKGLPSKSDSSKIGAVTLKDGTELPADLVIEGVGIRPSTDYLKDNSKVTLEKDGSVKVDEKFQLPGVKDVYAIGDIATYPYHGPSGAGKPEVDVAQNAGRSVARTIISPSAPPKSFIPVFWSALGGQLRYCGHTPQGFDDVVIQGETDVSEGKQSFVAYYTKGEEVVAVASLMKDPYMAQSAELMRRGKMPTKGELQKGVEILEISVPAEVKI
;
A
#
# COMPACT_ATOMS: atom_id res chain seq x y z
N MET A 1 -29.39 20.10 -6.57
CA MET A 1 -30.57 19.17 -6.59
C MET A 1 -30.31 18.07 -7.58
N ALA A 2 -30.69 16.84 -7.26
CA ALA A 2 -30.52 15.71 -8.17
C ALA A 2 -31.40 15.88 -9.42
N THR A 3 -30.79 15.79 -10.58
CA THR A 3 -31.44 15.94 -11.89
C THR A 3 -31.32 14.62 -12.66
N GLN A 4 -32.27 14.36 -13.54
CA GLN A 4 -32.24 13.20 -14.41
C GLN A 4 -31.52 13.55 -15.72
N TYR A 5 -30.55 12.72 -16.11
CA TYR A 5 -29.74 12.88 -17.32
C TYR A 5 -29.83 11.62 -18.17
N LYS A 6 -29.90 11.77 -19.47
CA LYS A 6 -29.85 10.67 -20.44
C LYS A 6 -28.40 10.19 -20.61
N LEU A 7 -28.21 8.90 -20.81
CA LEU A 7 -26.93 8.33 -21.18
C LEU A 7 -26.79 8.30 -22.70
N LYS A 8 -25.66 8.79 -23.19
CA LYS A 8 -25.39 8.88 -24.61
C LYS A 8 -25.21 7.49 -25.22
N ASP A 9 -25.77 7.29 -26.38
CA ASP A 9 -25.66 6.07 -27.19
C ASP A 9 -26.11 4.75 -26.49
N ILE A 10 -26.90 4.86 -25.40
CA ILE A 10 -27.47 3.71 -24.69
C ILE A 10 -28.99 3.78 -24.75
N THR A 11 -29.58 2.95 -25.61
CA THR A 11 -31.05 2.87 -25.77
C THR A 11 -31.68 1.80 -24.89
N LYS A 12 -30.96 0.72 -24.59
CA LYS A 12 -31.42 -0.40 -23.74
C LYS A 12 -30.31 -0.96 -22.88
N LEU A 13 -30.70 -1.55 -21.75
CA LEU A 13 -29.81 -2.22 -20.80
C LEU A 13 -29.72 -3.71 -21.14
N SER A 14 -28.60 -4.15 -21.70
CA SER A 14 -28.39 -5.54 -22.14
C SER A 14 -27.24 -6.26 -21.41
N LEU A 15 -26.71 -5.67 -20.32
CA LEU A 15 -25.59 -6.24 -19.58
C LEU A 15 -25.95 -7.55 -18.88
N LYS A 16 -25.11 -8.57 -19.03
CA LYS A 16 -25.16 -9.82 -18.27
C LYS A 16 -24.43 -9.67 -16.92
N ASN A 17 -24.71 -10.57 -15.98
CA ASN A 17 -24.03 -10.58 -14.68
C ASN A 17 -22.50 -10.54 -14.85
N GLY A 18 -21.84 -9.66 -14.08
CA GLY A 18 -20.39 -9.41 -14.14
C GLY A 18 -19.96 -8.43 -15.24
N GLN A 19 -20.85 -8.09 -16.18
CA GLN A 19 -20.50 -7.14 -17.24
C GLN A 19 -20.58 -5.69 -16.77
N LYS A 20 -19.77 -4.86 -17.41
CA LYS A 20 -19.62 -3.43 -17.14
C LYS A 20 -19.59 -2.64 -18.44
N GLN A 21 -20.12 -1.44 -18.41
CA GLN A 21 -20.08 -0.50 -19.53
C GLN A 21 -19.91 0.92 -19.01
N GLU A 22 -18.93 1.65 -19.52
CA GLU A 22 -18.81 3.09 -19.30
C GLU A 22 -19.78 3.83 -20.24
N ALA A 23 -20.43 4.86 -19.73
CA ALA A 23 -21.37 5.68 -20.48
C ALA A 23 -21.11 7.17 -20.25
N GLU A 24 -21.20 7.97 -21.31
CA GLU A 24 -21.21 9.43 -21.22
C GLU A 24 -22.60 9.93 -20.83
N VAL A 25 -22.62 11.02 -20.05
CA VAL A 25 -23.85 11.66 -19.59
C VAL A 25 -24.18 12.86 -20.48
N GLU A 26 -25.33 12.84 -21.15
CA GLU A 26 -25.74 13.94 -22.00
C GLU A 26 -25.89 15.24 -21.21
N GLY A 27 -25.41 16.34 -21.77
CA GLY A 27 -25.49 17.68 -21.17
C GLY A 27 -24.46 17.95 -20.06
N ILE A 28 -23.57 17.00 -19.74
CA ILE A 28 -22.49 17.19 -18.77
C ILE A 28 -21.15 16.96 -19.46
N GLU A 29 -20.40 18.00 -19.72
CA GLU A 29 -19.08 17.92 -20.33
C GLU A 29 -18.13 17.10 -19.45
N GLY A 30 -17.54 16.02 -20.01
CA GLY A 30 -16.69 15.07 -19.30
C GLY A 30 -17.43 14.18 -18.29
N GLY A 31 -18.75 14.31 -18.17
CA GLY A 31 -19.58 13.51 -17.28
C GLY A 31 -19.66 12.07 -17.76
N LYS A 32 -19.26 11.13 -16.91
CA LYS A 32 -19.28 9.69 -17.19
C LYS A 32 -19.78 8.90 -15.98
N VAL A 33 -20.36 7.76 -16.25
CA VAL A 33 -20.74 6.75 -15.25
C VAL A 33 -20.34 5.37 -15.70
N LEU A 34 -20.17 4.47 -14.74
CA LEU A 34 -20.01 3.04 -14.97
C LEU A 34 -21.32 2.33 -14.65
N LEU A 35 -21.87 1.65 -15.63
CA LEU A 35 -22.94 0.69 -15.46
C LEU A 35 -22.35 -0.67 -15.13
N VAL A 36 -22.85 -1.32 -14.08
CA VAL A 36 -22.40 -2.64 -13.63
C VAL A 36 -23.60 -3.52 -13.38
N LYS A 37 -23.67 -4.68 -14.00
CA LYS A 37 -24.66 -5.71 -13.71
C LYS A 37 -24.11 -6.67 -12.68
N ALA A 38 -24.65 -6.62 -11.47
CA ALA A 38 -24.40 -7.57 -10.40
C ALA A 38 -25.60 -8.52 -10.23
N GLN A 39 -25.47 -9.51 -9.33
CA GLN A 39 -26.54 -10.49 -9.10
C GLN A 39 -27.82 -9.84 -8.57
N ASP A 40 -27.71 -8.81 -7.73
CA ASP A 40 -28.80 -8.05 -7.12
C ASP A 40 -29.43 -7.00 -8.06
N GLY A 41 -28.87 -6.79 -9.25
CA GLY A 41 -29.43 -5.85 -10.21
C GLY A 41 -28.38 -5.08 -11.03
N LEU A 42 -28.89 -4.05 -11.71
CA LEU A 42 -28.06 -3.10 -12.43
C LEU A 42 -27.78 -1.88 -11.54
N HIS A 43 -26.54 -1.45 -11.56
CA HIS A 43 -26.07 -0.30 -10.78
C HIS A 43 -25.36 0.71 -11.68
N ALA A 44 -25.53 2.00 -11.38
CA ALA A 44 -24.73 3.08 -11.94
C ALA A 44 -23.88 3.72 -10.84
N MET A 45 -22.59 3.93 -11.13
CA MET A 45 -21.61 4.46 -10.18
C MET A 45 -20.52 5.28 -10.86
N SER A 46 -19.65 5.89 -10.06
CA SER A 46 -18.46 6.57 -10.58
C SER A 46 -17.62 5.64 -11.45
N PRO A 47 -17.09 6.11 -12.60
CA PRO A 47 -16.38 5.25 -13.56
C PRO A 47 -14.95 4.95 -13.14
N ASN A 48 -14.36 5.77 -12.27
CA ASN A 48 -12.96 5.70 -11.89
C ASN A 48 -12.78 5.41 -10.40
N CYS A 49 -11.73 4.64 -10.09
CA CYS A 49 -11.30 4.38 -8.72
C CYS A 49 -10.92 5.67 -8.00
N THR A 50 -11.41 5.86 -6.80
CA THR A 50 -11.18 7.07 -6.00
C THR A 50 -9.77 7.19 -5.41
N HIS A 51 -8.93 6.14 -5.54
CA HIS A 51 -7.52 6.20 -5.15
C HIS A 51 -6.71 7.07 -6.12
N TYR A 52 -6.42 6.57 -7.33
CA TYR A 52 -5.61 7.27 -8.34
C TYR A 52 -6.29 7.33 -9.72
N GLY A 53 -7.60 7.21 -9.79
CA GLY A 53 -8.34 7.43 -11.02
C GLY A 53 -8.35 6.27 -12.03
N ALA A 54 -7.97 5.05 -11.63
CA ALA A 54 -8.00 3.88 -12.51
C ALA A 54 -9.40 3.62 -13.08
N PRO A 55 -9.54 3.29 -14.39
CA PRO A 55 -10.85 3.01 -14.99
C PRO A 55 -11.41 1.68 -14.46
N LEU A 56 -12.52 1.74 -13.72
CA LEU A 56 -13.17 0.58 -13.12
C LEU A 56 -13.87 -0.31 -14.14
N VAL A 57 -14.09 0.16 -15.36
CA VAL A 57 -14.52 -0.70 -16.48
C VAL A 57 -13.55 -1.86 -16.73
N LYS A 58 -12.25 -1.68 -16.41
CA LYS A 58 -11.23 -2.72 -16.43
C LYS A 58 -11.12 -3.50 -15.11
N GLY A 59 -11.88 -3.14 -14.07
CA GLY A 59 -11.87 -3.79 -12.77
C GLY A 59 -12.49 -5.19 -12.81
N ILE A 60 -12.42 -5.91 -11.70
CA ILE A 60 -12.98 -7.26 -11.54
C ILE A 60 -14.28 -7.17 -10.74
N VAL A 61 -15.36 -7.68 -11.32
CA VAL A 61 -16.65 -7.84 -10.63
C VAL A 61 -16.70 -9.24 -10.01
N THR A 62 -17.00 -9.30 -8.72
CA THR A 62 -17.09 -10.57 -7.97
C THR A 62 -18.54 -10.99 -7.79
N GLY A 63 -18.78 -12.29 -7.63
CA GLY A 63 -20.12 -12.84 -7.43
C GLY A 63 -20.81 -12.39 -6.14
N ASP A 64 -20.06 -11.88 -5.16
CA ASP A 64 -20.58 -11.30 -3.90
C ASP A 64 -20.84 -9.78 -3.99
N GLY A 65 -20.93 -9.23 -5.20
CA GLY A 65 -21.37 -7.85 -5.42
C GLY A 65 -20.29 -6.78 -5.13
N ARG A 66 -19.01 -7.09 -5.40
CA ARG A 66 -17.90 -6.15 -5.26
C ARG A 66 -17.24 -5.86 -6.61
N ILE A 67 -16.61 -4.70 -6.71
CA ILE A 67 -15.76 -4.35 -7.84
C ILE A 67 -14.35 -3.99 -7.34
N THR A 68 -13.35 -4.71 -7.85
CA THR A 68 -11.94 -4.55 -7.47
C THR A 68 -11.19 -3.76 -8.54
N CYS A 69 -10.49 -2.72 -8.12
CA CYS A 69 -9.70 -1.84 -8.97
C CYS A 69 -8.53 -2.60 -9.61
N PRO A 70 -8.30 -2.44 -10.94
CA PRO A 70 -7.25 -3.16 -11.65
C PRO A 70 -5.83 -2.74 -11.26
N TRP A 71 -5.66 -1.51 -10.69
CA TRP A 71 -4.32 -0.99 -10.42
C TRP A 71 -3.76 -1.41 -9.07
N HIS A 72 -4.51 -1.17 -7.98
CA HIS A 72 -3.98 -1.32 -6.61
C HIS A 72 -4.91 -2.15 -5.71
N GLY A 73 -5.88 -2.86 -6.29
CA GLY A 73 -6.73 -3.75 -5.52
C GLY A 73 -7.77 -3.07 -4.61
N ALA A 74 -7.93 -1.74 -4.70
CA ALA A 74 -9.02 -1.07 -3.98
C ALA A 74 -10.36 -1.70 -4.34
N CYS A 75 -11.15 -2.10 -3.35
CA CYS A 75 -12.39 -2.82 -3.55
C CYS A 75 -13.59 -2.02 -3.03
N PHE A 76 -14.68 -2.03 -3.79
CA PHE A 76 -15.89 -1.29 -3.48
C PHE A 76 -17.12 -2.21 -3.54
N LYS A 77 -18.09 -1.99 -2.65
CA LYS A 77 -19.41 -2.61 -2.74
C LYS A 77 -20.20 -2.02 -3.90
N ILE A 78 -20.64 -2.84 -4.83
CA ILE A 78 -21.41 -2.36 -6.00
C ILE A 78 -22.74 -1.75 -5.56
N ALA A 79 -23.41 -2.35 -4.59
CA ALA A 79 -24.72 -1.87 -4.09
C ALA A 79 -24.65 -0.46 -3.49
N THR A 80 -23.60 -0.12 -2.75
CA THR A 80 -23.52 1.14 -1.99
C THR A 80 -22.43 2.11 -2.45
N GLY A 81 -21.43 1.62 -3.17
CA GLY A 81 -20.22 2.38 -3.53
C GLY A 81 -19.19 2.49 -2.40
N ASP A 82 -19.47 1.92 -1.23
CA ASP A 82 -18.57 2.01 -0.07
C ASP A 82 -17.27 1.26 -0.28
N VAL A 83 -16.20 1.77 0.32
CA VAL A 83 -14.87 1.14 0.29
C VAL A 83 -14.92 -0.14 1.14
N GLU A 84 -14.59 -1.26 0.52
CA GLU A 84 -14.46 -2.56 1.20
C GLU A 84 -13.00 -2.85 1.55
N ASP A 85 -12.08 -2.64 0.60
CA ASP A 85 -10.65 -2.80 0.79
C ASP A 85 -9.87 -1.56 0.34
N ALA A 86 -8.81 -1.25 1.08
CA ALA A 86 -7.85 -0.21 0.74
C ALA A 86 -7.17 -0.48 -0.63
N PRO A 87 -6.51 0.54 -1.23
CA PRO A 87 -6.09 1.81 -0.65
C PRO A 87 -7.00 3.02 -0.90
N ALA A 88 -8.19 2.83 -1.49
CA ALA A 88 -9.13 3.93 -1.66
C ALA A 88 -9.61 4.46 -0.30
N LEU A 89 -9.74 5.78 -0.20
CA LEU A 89 -10.22 6.47 0.99
C LEU A 89 -11.69 6.93 0.84
N ASP A 90 -12.08 7.35 -0.38
CA ASP A 90 -13.42 7.85 -0.65
C ASP A 90 -14.29 6.78 -1.31
N PRO A 91 -15.57 6.69 -0.96
CA PRO A 91 -16.50 5.81 -1.65
C PRO A 91 -16.82 6.31 -3.07
N LEU A 92 -17.24 5.39 -3.92
CA LEU A 92 -17.80 5.73 -5.24
C LEU A 92 -19.15 6.43 -5.07
N ALA A 93 -19.44 7.41 -5.92
CA ALA A 93 -20.79 7.92 -6.04
C ALA A 93 -21.70 6.86 -6.68
N LYS A 94 -22.96 6.83 -6.25
CA LYS A 94 -24.01 5.96 -6.76
C LYS A 94 -25.12 6.81 -7.38
N PHE A 95 -25.65 6.32 -8.49
CA PHE A 95 -26.73 6.99 -9.21
C PHE A 95 -27.89 6.01 -9.40
N LYS A 96 -29.13 6.51 -9.27
CA LYS A 96 -30.30 5.74 -9.67
C LYS A 96 -30.25 5.60 -11.19
N VAL A 97 -30.43 4.40 -11.71
CA VAL A 97 -30.51 4.13 -13.16
C VAL A 97 -31.92 3.67 -13.51
N GLU A 98 -32.44 4.13 -14.63
CA GLU A 98 -33.78 3.86 -15.12
C GLU A 98 -33.80 3.73 -16.64
N GLU A 99 -34.39 2.65 -17.15
CA GLU A 99 -34.63 2.47 -18.59
C GLU A 99 -36.02 3.03 -18.93
N LYS A 100 -36.13 3.85 -19.97
CA LYS A 100 -37.32 4.41 -20.54
C LYS A 100 -37.48 4.03 -22.01
N GLU A 101 -38.60 4.34 -22.62
CA GLU A 101 -38.88 4.02 -24.04
C GLU A 101 -37.83 4.61 -24.99
N ASP A 102 -37.30 5.81 -24.68
CA ASP A 102 -36.38 6.58 -25.50
C ASP A 102 -34.91 6.45 -25.08
N GLY A 103 -34.55 5.67 -24.06
CA GLY A 103 -33.18 5.45 -23.61
C GLY A 103 -33.01 5.19 -22.14
N VAL A 104 -31.75 5.21 -21.70
CA VAL A 104 -31.33 4.96 -20.32
C VAL A 104 -30.96 6.27 -19.63
N TYR A 105 -31.44 6.42 -18.42
CA TYR A 105 -31.27 7.63 -17.62
C TYR A 105 -30.61 7.34 -16.29
N ILE A 106 -29.84 8.31 -15.79
CA ILE A 106 -29.35 8.34 -14.41
C ILE A 106 -29.92 9.56 -13.67
N THR A 107 -30.06 9.45 -12.36
CA THR A 107 -30.42 10.58 -11.49
C THR A 107 -29.25 10.89 -10.56
N GLY A 108 -28.76 12.12 -10.60
CA GLY A 108 -27.62 12.58 -9.79
C GLY A 108 -27.45 14.10 -9.81
N GLU A 109 -26.55 14.60 -9.00
CA GLU A 109 -26.09 15.98 -9.06
C GLU A 109 -24.91 16.10 -10.03
N GLU A 110 -24.92 17.11 -10.90
CA GLU A 110 -23.85 17.34 -11.88
C GLU A 110 -22.47 17.41 -11.24
N SER A 111 -22.36 18.14 -10.11
CA SER A 111 -21.10 18.25 -9.35
C SER A 111 -20.57 16.90 -8.87
N VAL A 112 -21.44 15.98 -8.47
CA VAL A 112 -21.06 14.63 -8.02
C VAL A 112 -20.66 13.75 -9.21
N ILE A 113 -21.37 13.87 -10.35
CA ILE A 113 -21.01 13.15 -11.58
C ILE A 113 -19.62 13.58 -12.06
N LYS A 114 -19.34 14.90 -12.12
CA LYS A 114 -18.04 15.45 -12.48
C LYS A 114 -16.93 15.10 -11.50
N ALA A 115 -17.20 15.13 -10.19
CA ALA A 115 -16.23 14.76 -9.15
C ALA A 115 -15.85 13.28 -9.20
N GLY A 116 -16.73 12.40 -9.71
CA GLY A 116 -16.47 10.97 -9.83
C GLY A 116 -16.28 10.26 -8.49
N ARG A 117 -16.73 10.86 -7.39
CA ARG A 117 -16.64 10.30 -6.03
C ARG A 117 -17.69 10.89 -5.10
N ARG A 118 -18.04 10.16 -4.07
CA ARG A 118 -18.76 10.68 -2.92
C ARG A 118 -17.70 11.05 -1.86
N LYS A 119 -17.81 12.25 -1.27
CA LYS A 119 -16.89 12.65 -0.20
C LYS A 119 -17.00 11.66 0.97
N GLY A 120 -15.89 11.08 1.36
CA GLY A 120 -15.80 10.28 2.58
C GLY A 120 -16.08 11.17 3.80
N THR A 121 -16.88 10.69 4.72
CA THR A 121 -17.17 11.38 5.97
C THR A 121 -17.11 10.42 7.14
N ILE A 122 -16.51 10.87 8.23
CA ILE A 122 -16.46 10.16 9.51
C ILE A 122 -17.20 10.92 10.61
N LYS A 123 -18.22 11.71 10.22
CA LYS A 123 -18.97 12.52 11.19
C LYS A 123 -19.51 11.68 12.33
N CYS A 124 -19.10 12.04 13.54
CA CYS A 124 -19.66 11.49 14.75
C CYS A 124 -20.83 12.38 15.21
N SER A 125 -22.04 12.02 14.78
CA SER A 125 -23.28 12.76 15.11
C SER A 125 -23.80 12.48 16.52
N VAL A 126 -23.24 11.48 17.18
CA VAL A 126 -23.65 11.06 18.52
C VAL A 126 -22.66 11.64 19.53
N LYS A 127 -23.16 12.06 20.71
CA LYS A 127 -22.30 12.47 21.82
C LYS A 127 -21.30 11.35 22.12
N PRO A 128 -19.98 11.64 22.19
CA PRO A 128 -18.98 10.64 22.49
C PRO A 128 -19.28 9.86 23.77
N ASN A 129 -19.07 8.55 23.74
CA ASN A 129 -19.12 7.72 24.93
C ASN A 129 -17.80 7.90 25.70
N GLU A 130 -17.80 8.74 26.72
CA GLU A 130 -16.61 9.04 27.54
C GLU A 130 -16.08 7.83 28.33
N ALA A 131 -16.89 6.76 28.48
CA ALA A 131 -16.46 5.53 29.13
C ALA A 131 -15.56 4.66 28.25
N GLU A 132 -15.52 4.92 26.93
CA GLU A 132 -14.69 4.21 25.98
C GLU A 132 -13.64 5.12 25.35
N HIS A 133 -12.38 4.71 25.41
CA HIS A 133 -11.27 5.44 24.82
C HIS A 133 -10.36 4.49 24.05
N THR A 134 -10.34 4.62 22.74
CA THR A 134 -9.38 3.93 21.86
C THR A 134 -8.17 4.82 21.63
N ILE A 135 -6.98 4.34 22.01
CA ILE A 135 -5.72 4.98 21.65
C ILE A 135 -5.10 4.25 20.47
N ILE A 136 -4.58 5.00 19.51
CA ILE A 136 -3.85 4.49 18.35
C ILE A 136 -2.43 5.06 18.40
N VAL A 137 -1.44 4.19 18.52
CA VAL A 137 -0.02 4.56 18.53
C VAL A 137 0.54 4.48 17.11
N GLY A 138 0.86 5.63 16.53
CA GLY A 138 1.29 5.79 15.14
C GLY A 138 0.18 6.38 14.26
N ALA A 139 0.55 7.34 13.39
CA ALA A 139 -0.35 8.06 12.50
C ALA A 139 -0.10 7.69 11.03
N GLY A 140 0.03 6.39 10.73
CA GLY A 140 0.24 5.86 9.39
C GLY A 140 -1.02 5.27 8.75
N GLY A 141 -0.84 4.43 7.70
CA GLY A 141 -1.93 3.79 6.97
C GLY A 141 -2.84 2.92 7.85
N GLY A 142 -2.27 2.18 8.80
CA GLY A 142 -3.05 1.38 9.74
C GLY A 142 -3.97 2.22 10.61
N ALA A 143 -3.46 3.32 11.15
CA ALA A 143 -4.26 4.27 11.93
C ALA A 143 -5.39 4.88 11.09
N GLN A 144 -5.10 5.31 9.86
CA GLN A 144 -6.12 5.86 8.96
C GLN A 144 -7.25 4.87 8.69
N GLY A 145 -6.88 3.60 8.37
CA GLY A 145 -7.88 2.55 8.15
C GLY A 145 -8.73 2.27 9.39
N ALA A 146 -8.11 2.26 10.57
CA ALA A 146 -8.82 2.05 11.85
C ALA A 146 -9.77 3.22 12.18
N ILE A 147 -9.32 4.46 12.04
CA ILE A 147 -10.13 5.66 12.31
C ILE A 147 -11.40 5.67 11.43
N GLU A 148 -11.22 5.50 10.12
CA GLU A 148 -12.34 5.54 9.17
C GLU A 148 -13.35 4.44 9.47
N GLU A 149 -12.88 3.19 9.61
CA GLU A 149 -13.77 2.06 9.85
C GLU A 149 -14.46 2.13 11.21
N LEU A 150 -13.78 2.58 12.29
CA LEU A 150 -14.41 2.81 13.59
C LEU A 150 -15.57 3.78 13.48
N ARG A 151 -15.38 4.93 12.82
CA ARG A 151 -16.43 5.95 12.72
C ARG A 151 -17.54 5.59 11.75
N ILE A 152 -17.21 5.01 10.60
CA ILE A 152 -18.22 4.52 9.63
C ILE A 152 -19.04 3.39 10.25
N GLY A 153 -18.42 2.51 11.02
CA GLY A 153 -19.08 1.41 11.72
C GLY A 153 -19.84 1.82 13.00
N GLY A 154 -19.89 3.12 13.32
CA GLY A 154 -20.71 3.66 14.41
C GLY A 154 -20.08 3.63 15.81
N TYR A 155 -18.76 3.39 15.90
CA TYR A 155 -18.06 3.51 17.19
C TYR A 155 -18.11 4.93 17.73
N THR A 156 -18.67 5.12 18.93
CA THR A 156 -18.88 6.42 19.57
C THR A 156 -17.85 6.77 20.64
N GLY A 157 -16.98 5.84 21.05
CA GLY A 157 -15.92 6.10 22.02
C GLY A 157 -14.94 7.15 21.56
N LYS A 158 -14.23 7.76 22.50
CA LYS A 158 -13.13 8.69 22.20
C LYS A 158 -12.05 8.00 21.37
N ILE A 159 -11.46 8.69 20.39
CA ILE A 159 -10.28 8.22 19.64
C ILE A 159 -9.17 9.26 19.79
N THR A 160 -8.00 8.80 20.24
CA THR A 160 -6.78 9.62 20.29
C THR A 160 -5.68 8.92 19.50
N VAL A 161 -5.07 9.61 18.54
CA VAL A 161 -3.96 9.11 17.72
C VAL A 161 -2.69 9.83 18.13
N ILE A 162 -1.62 9.08 18.43
CA ILE A 162 -0.33 9.65 18.84
C ILE A 162 0.69 9.32 17.77
N GLY A 163 1.15 10.34 17.04
CA GLY A 163 2.10 10.21 15.93
C GLY A 163 3.41 10.93 16.19
N ARG A 164 4.55 10.26 15.97
CA ARG A 164 5.88 10.84 16.11
C ARG A 164 6.17 11.93 15.07
N GLU A 165 5.66 11.78 13.86
CA GLU A 165 5.85 12.77 12.80
C GLU A 165 4.99 14.01 13.05
N PRO A 166 5.48 15.24 12.72
CA PRO A 166 4.80 16.48 13.03
C PRO A 166 3.69 16.85 12.03
N TYR A 167 3.13 15.86 11.34
CA TYR A 167 2.08 16.04 10.35
C TYR A 167 1.04 14.91 10.40
N LEU A 168 -0.11 15.19 9.83
CA LEU A 168 -1.22 14.23 9.68
C LEU A 168 -0.84 13.08 8.74
N PRO A 169 -1.63 11.97 8.70
CA PRO A 169 -1.36 10.83 7.84
C PRO A 169 -1.12 11.19 6.37
N ILE A 170 -0.07 10.63 5.79
CA ILE A 170 0.38 10.89 4.42
C ILE A 170 0.44 9.62 3.57
N ASP A 171 0.37 9.81 2.26
CA ASP A 171 0.63 8.79 1.26
C ASP A 171 2.14 8.56 1.09
N ARG A 172 2.69 7.64 1.87
CA ARG A 172 4.12 7.31 1.84
C ARG A 172 4.57 6.71 0.50
N THR A 173 3.65 6.14 -0.28
CA THR A 173 4.00 5.52 -1.56
C THR A 173 4.52 6.53 -2.57
N LYS A 174 4.16 7.79 -2.43
CA LYS A 174 4.65 8.90 -3.26
C LYS A 174 6.07 9.36 -2.92
N LEU A 175 6.56 9.01 -1.73
CA LEU A 175 7.89 9.45 -1.27
C LEU A 175 9.02 8.78 -2.04
N SER A 176 8.96 7.46 -2.30
CA SER A 176 10.00 6.74 -3.04
C SER A 176 9.83 6.81 -4.55
N LYS A 177 8.57 6.87 -5.04
CA LYS A 177 8.25 6.80 -6.47
C LYS A 177 8.40 8.13 -7.19
N ALA A 178 8.13 9.24 -6.49
CA ALA A 178 8.10 10.58 -7.10
C ALA A 178 8.91 11.63 -6.32
N LEU A 179 9.50 11.26 -5.17
CA LEU A 179 10.30 12.14 -4.31
C LEU A 179 9.59 13.47 -4.02
N ILE A 180 8.29 13.41 -3.68
CA ILE A 180 7.47 14.59 -3.43
C ILE A 180 7.86 15.23 -2.10
N THR A 181 8.17 16.52 -2.11
CA THR A 181 8.58 17.31 -0.95
C THR A 181 7.45 18.16 -0.36
N ASP A 182 6.34 18.32 -1.08
CA ASP A 182 5.17 19.09 -0.63
C ASP A 182 4.23 18.22 0.21
N LEU A 183 4.09 18.57 1.49
CA LEU A 183 3.19 17.88 2.42
C LEU A 183 1.74 17.86 1.93
N LYS A 184 1.25 18.99 1.36
CA LYS A 184 -0.15 19.11 0.92
C LYS A 184 -0.49 18.15 -0.22
N ALA A 185 0.49 17.83 -1.08
CA ALA A 185 0.31 16.91 -2.20
C ALA A 185 0.21 15.43 -1.79
N ILE A 186 0.60 15.11 -0.56
CA ILE A 186 0.63 13.73 -0.05
C ILE A 186 -0.21 13.50 1.20
N GLN A 187 -0.70 14.54 1.86
CA GLN A 187 -1.58 14.40 3.02
C GLN A 187 -2.93 13.84 2.59
N TRP A 188 -3.41 12.79 3.26
CA TRP A 188 -4.63 12.10 2.89
C TRP A 188 -5.90 12.88 3.23
N ARG A 189 -5.96 13.44 4.43
CA ARG A 189 -7.15 14.13 4.95
C ARG A 189 -6.76 15.47 5.59
N PRO A 190 -7.57 16.52 5.43
CA PRO A 190 -7.37 17.76 6.15
C PRO A 190 -7.70 17.59 7.63
N GLU A 191 -7.26 18.54 8.46
CA GLU A 191 -7.48 18.52 9.90
C GLU A 191 -8.96 18.50 10.28
N GLU A 192 -9.79 19.22 9.52
CA GLU A 192 -11.24 19.29 9.69
C GLU A 192 -11.91 17.93 9.62
N PHE A 193 -11.40 17.03 8.78
CA PHE A 193 -11.92 15.66 8.67
C PHE A 193 -11.85 14.92 10.02
N TYR A 194 -10.71 15.02 10.71
CA TYR A 194 -10.53 14.39 12.03
C TYR A 194 -11.35 15.07 13.10
N LYS A 195 -11.45 16.40 13.09
CA LYS A 195 -12.30 17.18 14.00
C LYS A 195 -13.78 16.81 13.86
N GLU A 196 -14.28 16.71 12.61
CA GLU A 196 -15.66 16.27 12.33
C GLU A 196 -15.94 14.84 12.86
N GLY A 197 -14.91 14.01 12.91
CA GLY A 197 -14.96 12.64 13.44
C GLY A 197 -14.75 12.55 14.96
N ASN A 198 -14.56 13.65 15.68
CA ASN A 198 -14.14 13.66 17.09
C ASN A 198 -12.91 12.75 17.32
N VAL A 199 -11.86 12.97 16.51
CA VAL A 199 -10.58 12.27 16.61
C VAL A 199 -9.50 13.24 17.03
N ASP A 200 -8.88 13.01 18.19
CA ASP A 200 -7.76 13.80 18.69
C ASP A 200 -6.48 13.35 18.00
N MET A 201 -5.91 14.18 17.12
CA MET A 201 -4.64 13.94 16.44
C MET A 201 -3.50 14.64 17.19
N ILE A 202 -2.64 13.86 17.86
CA ILE A 202 -1.45 14.34 18.56
C ILE A 202 -0.23 14.02 17.69
N THR A 203 0.25 15.01 16.95
CA THR A 203 1.39 14.91 16.05
C THR A 203 2.68 15.42 16.71
N GLY A 204 3.85 14.92 16.28
CA GLY A 204 5.14 15.31 16.84
C GLY A 204 5.40 14.75 18.24
N GLU A 205 4.69 13.69 18.65
CA GLU A 205 4.79 13.10 19.97
C GLU A 205 5.17 11.62 19.90
N THR A 206 6.22 11.22 20.61
CA THR A 206 6.71 9.83 20.62
C THR A 206 6.19 9.10 21.86
N VAL A 207 5.60 7.92 21.64
CA VAL A 207 5.25 7.02 22.74
C VAL A 207 6.52 6.37 23.29
N SER A 208 6.74 6.50 24.60
CA SER A 208 7.91 5.97 25.30
C SER A 208 7.65 4.65 26.01
N SER A 209 6.43 4.39 26.44
CA SER A 209 6.07 3.13 27.11
C SER A 209 4.55 2.87 27.10
N VAL A 210 4.20 1.59 27.30
CA VAL A 210 2.82 1.13 27.49
C VAL A 210 2.77 0.25 28.74
N ASP A 211 1.88 0.60 29.66
CA ASP A 211 1.52 -0.24 30.80
C ASP A 211 0.18 -0.91 30.50
N PHE A 212 0.22 -2.23 30.27
CA PHE A 212 -0.98 -3.00 29.93
C PHE A 212 -1.87 -3.29 31.15
N ASP A 213 -1.32 -3.32 32.35
CA ASP A 213 -2.08 -3.56 33.58
C ASP A 213 -2.83 -2.30 34.00
N ALA A 214 -2.14 -1.16 34.02
CA ALA A 214 -2.74 0.13 34.29
C ALA A 214 -3.55 0.68 33.10
N LYS A 215 -3.51 0.03 31.93
CA LYS A 215 -4.11 0.49 30.66
C LYS A 215 -3.70 1.92 30.31
N LYS A 216 -2.40 2.20 30.31
CA LYS A 216 -1.84 3.54 30.16
C LYS A 216 -0.76 3.59 29.09
N VAL A 217 -0.80 4.62 28.25
CA VAL A 217 0.25 4.98 27.30
C VAL A 217 0.96 6.23 27.79
N SER A 218 2.29 6.24 27.80
CA SER A 218 3.12 7.38 28.18
C SER A 218 3.98 7.85 27.00
N THR A 219 4.29 9.14 26.94
CA THR A 219 5.06 9.76 25.86
C THR A 219 6.36 10.38 26.38
N GLU A 220 7.32 10.60 25.47
CA GLU A 220 8.60 11.28 25.79
C GLU A 220 8.37 12.72 26.29
N GLY A 221 7.32 13.39 25.79
CA GLY A 221 6.91 14.72 26.27
C GLY A 221 6.23 14.73 27.64
N GLY A 222 6.20 13.60 28.35
CA GLY A 222 5.64 13.49 29.71
C GLY A 222 4.11 13.41 29.79
N LYS A 223 3.41 13.31 28.65
CA LYS A 223 1.96 13.09 28.61
C LYS A 223 1.63 11.65 28.90
N SER A 224 0.45 11.40 29.45
CA SER A 224 -0.08 10.04 29.65
C SER A 224 -1.57 9.98 29.33
N PHE A 225 -1.98 8.81 28.80
CA PHE A 225 -3.34 8.59 28.33
C PHE A 225 -3.83 7.23 28.81
N ASN A 226 -4.98 7.19 29.45
CA ASN A 226 -5.65 5.94 29.79
C ASN A 226 -6.48 5.47 28.59
N TYR A 227 -6.55 4.16 28.38
CA TYR A 227 -7.31 3.57 27.28
C TYR A 227 -8.24 2.45 27.77
N THR A 228 -9.31 2.21 27.02
CA THR A 228 -10.09 0.98 27.12
C THR A 228 -9.71 0.00 26.01
N LYS A 229 -9.28 0.52 24.86
CA LYS A 229 -8.75 -0.24 23.73
C LYS A 229 -7.48 0.42 23.19
N LEU A 230 -6.52 -0.37 22.75
CA LEU A 230 -5.24 0.10 22.24
C LEU A 230 -4.90 -0.54 20.90
N ILE A 231 -4.56 0.27 19.91
CA ILE A 231 -4.07 -0.16 18.61
C ILE A 231 -2.63 0.31 18.43
N LEU A 232 -1.70 -0.62 18.37
CA LEU A 232 -0.29 -0.37 18.11
C LEU A 232 -0.08 -0.39 16.59
N ALA A 233 0.26 0.77 15.99
CA ALA A 233 0.41 0.98 14.56
C ALA A 233 1.64 1.84 14.23
N SER A 234 2.70 1.71 15.03
CA SER A 234 3.89 2.56 15.00
C SER A 234 4.78 2.37 13.77
N GLY A 235 4.52 1.34 12.95
CA GLY A 235 5.19 1.13 11.67
C GLY A 235 6.66 0.77 11.80
N GLY A 236 7.43 0.90 10.70
CA GLY A 236 8.84 0.55 10.64
C GLY A 236 9.76 1.77 10.64
N LEU A 237 10.96 1.57 11.16
CA LEU A 237 12.07 2.50 11.10
C LEU A 237 13.08 2.03 10.06
N PRO A 238 13.59 2.90 9.18
CA PRO A 238 14.65 2.53 8.28
C PRO A 238 15.95 2.24 9.04
N LYS A 239 16.77 1.39 8.49
CA LYS A 239 18.06 1.01 9.06
C LYS A 239 19.18 1.82 8.41
N PHE A 240 20.18 2.19 9.20
CA PHE A 240 21.51 2.54 8.70
C PHE A 240 22.43 1.32 8.71
N LEU A 241 23.37 1.29 7.79
CA LEU A 241 24.47 0.33 7.85
C LEU A 241 25.39 0.68 9.03
N PRO A 242 25.91 -0.31 9.77
CA PRO A 242 26.79 -0.04 10.91
C PRO A 242 28.23 0.29 10.51
N MET A 243 28.52 0.45 9.22
CA MET A 243 29.87 0.70 8.70
C MET A 243 30.29 2.14 8.91
N GLU A 244 31.61 2.36 9.05
CA GLU A 244 32.23 3.68 9.12
C GLU A 244 31.82 4.54 7.92
N GLY A 245 31.45 5.78 8.18
CA GLY A 245 30.99 6.74 7.16
C GLY A 245 29.60 6.49 6.57
N LEU A 246 28.92 5.39 6.95
CA LEU A 246 27.59 5.00 6.46
C LEU A 246 26.54 4.87 7.58
N ASN A 247 26.92 5.06 8.83
CA ASN A 247 26.04 4.89 9.99
C ASN A 247 25.09 6.08 10.25
N GLY A 248 25.08 7.06 9.35
CA GLY A 248 24.22 8.26 9.44
C GLY A 248 24.66 9.27 10.50
N LYS A 249 25.85 9.10 11.11
CA LYS A 249 26.39 9.99 12.15
C LYS A 249 27.74 10.56 11.77
N ASP A 250 28.57 9.78 11.07
CA ASP A 250 29.96 10.13 10.79
C ASP A 250 30.07 11.14 9.65
N LEU A 251 29.28 10.96 8.59
CA LEU A 251 29.33 11.79 7.40
C LEU A 251 27.92 12.29 7.02
N GLY A 252 27.83 13.55 6.62
CA GLY A 252 26.63 14.12 6.03
C GLY A 252 26.38 13.60 4.61
N ASN A 253 25.20 13.87 4.07
CA ASN A 253 24.71 13.38 2.78
C ASN A 253 24.61 11.84 2.67
N VAL A 254 24.47 11.17 3.81
CA VAL A 254 24.08 9.74 3.91
C VAL A 254 22.66 9.69 4.44
N PHE A 255 21.73 9.26 3.62
CA PHE A 255 20.30 9.38 3.87
C PHE A 255 19.60 8.03 3.94
N GLN A 256 18.52 8.00 4.68
CA GLN A 256 17.49 6.97 4.63
C GLN A 256 16.29 7.50 3.84
N LEU A 257 15.34 6.61 3.47
CA LEU A 257 14.11 7.00 2.82
C LEU A 257 12.91 6.36 3.51
N ARG A 258 12.13 7.16 4.28
CA ARG A 258 10.93 6.68 4.97
C ARG A 258 9.86 7.77 5.14
N GLY A 259 10.23 8.95 5.61
CA GLY A 259 9.34 10.08 5.89
C GLY A 259 9.56 11.25 4.95
N LEU A 260 8.68 12.25 5.05
CA LEU A 260 8.76 13.45 4.22
C LEU A 260 10.08 14.21 4.44
N GLY A 261 10.54 14.35 5.69
CA GLY A 261 11.81 15.02 6.01
C GLY A 261 13.00 14.39 5.28
N HIS A 262 13.06 13.04 5.21
CA HIS A 262 14.12 12.35 4.48
C HIS A 262 14.12 12.72 2.98
N VAL A 263 12.93 12.77 2.35
CA VAL A 263 12.83 13.17 0.93
C VAL A 263 13.25 14.62 0.73
N GLN A 264 12.85 15.52 1.64
CA GLN A 264 13.25 16.94 1.58
C GLN A 264 14.77 17.10 1.68
N GLU A 265 15.42 16.37 2.60
CA GLU A 265 16.89 16.38 2.74
C GLU A 265 17.60 15.79 1.51
N ILE A 266 17.12 14.66 0.98
CA ILE A 266 17.63 14.05 -0.25
C ILE A 266 17.54 15.03 -1.41
N MET A 267 16.38 15.62 -1.63
CA MET A 267 16.17 16.55 -2.75
C MET A 267 16.97 17.84 -2.58
N LYS A 268 17.15 18.34 -1.37
CA LYS A 268 18.04 19.48 -1.06
C LYS A 268 19.50 19.16 -1.41
N ALA A 269 19.98 17.96 -1.07
CA ALA A 269 21.35 17.54 -1.35
C ALA A 269 21.57 17.23 -2.84
N ALA A 270 20.58 16.64 -3.52
CA ALA A 270 20.63 16.34 -4.95
C ALA A 270 20.60 17.63 -5.81
N GLY A 271 19.80 18.63 -5.40
CA GLY A 271 19.55 19.82 -6.22
C GLY A 271 18.64 19.53 -7.42
N GLU A 272 18.32 20.57 -8.20
CA GLU A 272 17.43 20.46 -9.36
C GLU A 272 18.16 20.35 -10.70
N ASP A 273 19.44 20.70 -10.75
CA ASP A 273 20.22 20.82 -12.00
C ASP A 273 20.69 19.46 -12.56
N GLY A 274 20.53 18.37 -11.81
CA GLY A 274 21.05 17.06 -12.17
C GLY A 274 22.58 16.94 -11.99
N GLY A 275 23.19 15.89 -12.57
CA GLY A 275 24.65 15.72 -12.62
C GLY A 275 25.32 15.25 -11.33
N LYS A 276 24.60 15.13 -10.20
CA LYS A 276 25.15 14.57 -8.95
C LYS A 276 25.40 13.08 -9.08
N LYS A 277 26.48 12.61 -8.49
CA LYS A 277 26.79 11.18 -8.32
C LYS A 277 26.02 10.66 -7.11
N VAL A 278 25.05 9.81 -7.35
CA VAL A 278 24.18 9.21 -6.34
C VAL A 278 24.51 7.73 -6.21
N VAL A 279 24.88 7.31 -5.02
CA VAL A 279 25.02 5.88 -4.72
C VAL A 279 23.82 5.44 -3.88
N VAL A 280 23.10 4.42 -4.37
CA VAL A 280 21.99 3.80 -3.65
C VAL A 280 22.46 2.44 -3.15
N ILE A 281 22.43 2.21 -1.85
CA ILE A 281 22.80 0.93 -1.24
C ILE A 281 21.52 0.15 -0.94
N GLY A 282 21.37 -0.97 -1.63
CA GLY A 282 20.20 -1.85 -1.57
C GLY A 282 19.40 -1.86 -2.88
N SER A 283 19.29 -3.03 -3.49
CA SER A 283 18.62 -3.29 -4.78
C SER A 283 17.20 -3.86 -4.63
N SER A 284 16.55 -3.60 -3.51
CA SER A 284 15.12 -3.90 -3.31
C SER A 284 14.22 -2.72 -3.73
N PHE A 285 12.90 -2.81 -3.54
CA PHE A 285 11.94 -1.85 -4.08
C PHE A 285 12.27 -0.39 -3.80
N ILE A 286 12.54 -0.02 -2.54
CA ILE A 286 12.80 1.39 -2.16
C ILE A 286 14.06 1.93 -2.85
N GLY A 287 15.16 1.15 -2.86
CA GLY A 287 16.38 1.55 -3.53
C GLY A 287 16.22 1.67 -5.04
N MET A 288 15.51 0.72 -5.65
CA MET A 288 15.20 0.74 -7.08
C MET A 288 14.31 1.93 -7.46
N GLU A 289 13.26 2.21 -6.68
CA GLU A 289 12.35 3.36 -6.90
C GLU A 289 13.09 4.70 -6.76
N ALA A 290 13.83 4.89 -5.67
CA ALA A 290 14.59 6.11 -5.43
C ALA A 290 15.67 6.34 -6.50
N GLY A 291 16.40 5.27 -6.86
CA GLY A 291 17.41 5.32 -7.92
C GLY A 291 16.80 5.68 -9.27
N ASN A 292 15.68 5.05 -9.66
CA ASN A 292 14.97 5.36 -10.90
C ASN A 292 14.45 6.80 -10.91
N ALA A 293 13.87 7.28 -9.80
CA ALA A 293 13.36 8.65 -9.71
C ALA A 293 14.47 9.71 -9.83
N LEU A 294 15.65 9.47 -9.23
CA LEU A 294 16.80 10.36 -9.32
C LEU A 294 17.50 10.32 -10.69
N ALA A 295 17.57 9.14 -11.32
CA ALA A 295 18.03 9.02 -12.70
C ALA A 295 17.12 9.81 -13.67
N GLY A 296 15.80 9.74 -13.47
CA GLY A 296 14.83 10.56 -14.21
C GLY A 296 15.03 12.09 -14.02
N LYS A 297 15.64 12.50 -12.92
CA LYS A 297 16.09 13.90 -12.66
C LYS A 297 17.50 14.21 -13.16
N LYS A 298 18.08 13.34 -14.00
CA LYS A 298 19.39 13.49 -14.65
C LYS A 298 20.59 13.42 -13.69
N HIS A 299 20.46 12.74 -12.55
CA HIS A 299 21.61 12.41 -11.71
C HIS A 299 22.30 11.13 -12.21
N ASP A 300 23.59 11.00 -11.96
CA ASP A 300 24.38 9.79 -12.24
C ASP A 300 24.21 8.80 -11.10
N VAL A 301 23.31 7.81 -11.29
CA VAL A 301 22.88 6.89 -10.24
C VAL A 301 23.53 5.52 -10.39
N THR A 302 24.13 5.03 -9.30
CA THR A 302 24.63 3.65 -9.18
C THR A 302 23.92 2.96 -8.01
N ILE A 303 23.28 1.82 -8.28
CA ILE A 303 22.65 0.97 -7.26
C ILE A 303 23.57 -0.21 -6.94
N ILE A 304 23.85 -0.41 -5.64
CA ILE A 304 24.63 -1.54 -5.12
C ILE A 304 23.68 -2.58 -4.55
N GLY A 305 23.85 -3.85 -4.93
CA GLY A 305 23.10 -4.99 -4.40
C GLY A 305 24.00 -6.18 -4.07
N MET A 306 23.69 -6.90 -3.01
CA MET A 306 24.40 -8.13 -2.63
C MET A 306 23.97 -9.34 -3.48
N GLU A 307 22.76 -9.31 -4.01
CA GLU A 307 22.18 -10.35 -4.87
C GLU A 307 22.75 -10.26 -6.31
N GLU A 308 22.60 -11.34 -7.08
CA GLU A 308 22.98 -11.38 -8.51
C GLU A 308 22.08 -10.52 -9.38
N GLU A 309 20.79 -10.42 -9.01
CA GLU A 309 19.82 -9.56 -9.68
C GLU A 309 19.04 -8.73 -8.65
N PRO A 310 18.58 -7.52 -9.01
CA PRO A 310 17.81 -6.70 -8.07
C PRO A 310 16.49 -7.38 -7.72
N MET A 311 16.00 -7.14 -6.50
CA MET A 311 14.75 -7.69 -5.97
C MET A 311 14.67 -9.23 -5.98
N GLU A 312 15.78 -9.94 -6.10
CA GLU A 312 15.85 -11.39 -6.30
C GLU A 312 15.06 -12.17 -5.22
N ARG A 313 15.11 -11.73 -3.96
CA ARG A 313 14.43 -12.40 -2.85
C ARG A 313 12.90 -12.43 -2.99
N VAL A 314 12.32 -11.42 -3.62
CA VAL A 314 10.85 -11.28 -3.79
C VAL A 314 10.42 -11.67 -5.19
N MET A 315 11.16 -11.25 -6.21
CA MET A 315 10.78 -11.39 -7.61
C MET A 315 11.52 -12.52 -8.34
N GLY A 316 12.57 -13.08 -7.74
CA GLY A 316 13.44 -14.07 -8.39
C GLY A 316 14.36 -13.48 -9.47
N LYS A 317 15.38 -14.23 -9.84
CA LYS A 317 16.41 -13.79 -10.80
C LYS A 317 15.83 -13.43 -12.17
N LYS A 318 14.90 -14.23 -12.71
CA LYS A 318 14.34 -14.00 -14.06
C LYS A 318 13.65 -12.63 -14.15
N VAL A 319 12.80 -12.32 -13.18
CA VAL A 319 12.06 -11.04 -13.14
C VAL A 319 12.96 -9.88 -12.72
N GLY A 320 13.88 -10.11 -11.77
CA GLY A 320 14.89 -9.14 -11.37
C GLY A 320 15.74 -8.66 -12.55
N ALA A 321 16.21 -9.59 -13.40
CA ALA A 321 16.97 -9.27 -14.61
C ALA A 321 16.19 -8.39 -15.60
N ILE A 322 14.87 -8.58 -15.73
CA ILE A 322 14.03 -7.71 -16.55
C ILE A 322 14.03 -6.28 -15.99
N PHE A 323 13.80 -6.12 -14.68
CA PHE A 323 13.79 -4.80 -14.04
C PHE A 323 15.17 -4.12 -14.06
N ARG A 324 16.26 -4.88 -13.91
CA ARG A 324 17.62 -4.34 -14.10
C ARG A 324 17.77 -3.70 -15.48
N LYS A 325 17.45 -4.45 -16.55
CA LYS A 325 17.53 -3.95 -17.93
C LYS A 325 16.64 -2.72 -18.16
N ILE A 326 15.43 -2.68 -17.58
CA ILE A 326 14.54 -1.51 -17.67
C ILE A 326 15.22 -0.28 -17.06
N LEU A 327 15.81 -0.41 -15.86
CA LEU A 327 16.43 0.72 -15.17
C LEU A 327 17.77 1.12 -15.81
N GLU A 328 18.55 0.16 -16.33
CA GLU A 328 19.75 0.45 -17.12
C GLU A 328 19.42 1.31 -18.35
N LYS A 329 18.30 1.00 -19.02
CA LYS A 329 17.80 1.80 -20.14
C LYS A 329 17.38 3.22 -19.70
N ASN A 330 16.95 3.39 -18.44
CA ASN A 330 16.65 4.69 -17.84
C ASN A 330 17.90 5.41 -17.29
N GLY A 331 19.11 4.87 -17.51
CA GLY A 331 20.38 5.48 -17.11
C GLY A 331 20.90 5.08 -15.73
N VAL A 332 20.27 4.12 -15.05
CA VAL A 332 20.74 3.59 -13.76
C VAL A 332 21.86 2.59 -14.00
N LYS A 333 22.94 2.70 -13.23
CA LYS A 333 24.04 1.74 -13.20
C LYS A 333 23.89 0.77 -12.04
N PHE A 334 24.38 -0.46 -12.20
CA PHE A 334 24.32 -1.48 -11.16
C PHE A 334 25.69 -2.02 -10.79
N LYS A 335 25.90 -2.25 -9.49
CA LYS A 335 26.98 -3.03 -8.90
C LYS A 335 26.33 -4.13 -8.06
N LEU A 336 26.07 -5.27 -8.70
CA LEU A 336 25.43 -6.44 -8.09
C LEU A 336 26.48 -7.44 -7.62
N SER A 337 26.08 -8.41 -6.80
CA SER A 337 26.97 -9.32 -6.08
C SER A 337 28.09 -8.57 -5.33
N ALA A 338 27.80 -7.36 -4.88
CA ALA A 338 28.76 -6.44 -4.30
C ALA A 338 28.40 -6.07 -2.85
N GLY A 339 29.35 -6.23 -1.96
CA GLY A 339 29.23 -5.79 -0.56
C GLY A 339 29.90 -4.43 -0.35
N VAL A 340 29.29 -3.60 0.49
CA VAL A 340 29.86 -2.31 0.91
C VAL A 340 30.80 -2.52 2.10
N GLU A 341 31.90 -1.80 2.13
CA GLU A 341 32.88 -1.80 3.22
C GLU A 341 32.73 -0.55 4.10
N LYS A 342 32.85 0.65 3.51
CA LYS A 342 32.79 1.93 4.24
C LYS A 342 32.46 3.11 3.34
N GLY A 343 32.14 4.24 3.97
CA GLY A 343 32.03 5.55 3.34
C GLY A 343 33.32 6.35 3.54
N LEU A 344 33.73 7.10 2.54
CA LEU A 344 34.89 7.99 2.59
C LEU A 344 34.45 9.45 2.55
N PRO A 345 35.14 10.35 3.30
CA PRO A 345 34.82 11.77 3.29
C PRO A 345 35.16 12.42 1.94
N SER A 346 34.45 13.46 1.60
CA SER A 346 34.72 14.27 0.43
C SER A 346 36.01 15.08 0.61
N LYS A 347 36.79 15.18 -0.46
CA LYS A 347 38.02 16.01 -0.45
C LYS A 347 37.74 17.51 -0.33
N SER A 348 36.60 17.96 -0.78
CA SER A 348 36.20 19.37 -0.71
C SER A 348 35.48 19.75 0.59
N ASP A 349 34.84 18.77 1.27
CA ASP A 349 34.14 18.95 2.54
C ASP A 349 34.19 17.64 3.32
N SER A 350 35.14 17.52 4.22
CA SER A 350 35.37 16.28 5.01
C SER A 350 34.23 15.91 5.95
N SER A 351 33.25 16.79 6.14
CA SER A 351 32.02 16.49 6.90
C SER A 351 30.96 15.74 6.09
N LYS A 352 31.15 15.58 4.78
CA LYS A 352 30.22 14.93 3.86
C LYS A 352 30.84 13.71 3.19
N ILE A 353 29.96 12.82 2.72
CA ILE A 353 30.34 11.67 1.90
C ILE A 353 30.99 12.13 0.59
N GLY A 354 32.05 11.45 0.14
CA GLY A 354 32.73 11.67 -1.13
C GLY A 354 32.85 10.41 -1.97
N ALA A 355 32.84 9.23 -1.34
CA ALA A 355 32.86 7.94 -2.03
C ALA A 355 32.32 6.81 -1.13
N VAL A 356 31.92 5.71 -1.75
CA VAL A 356 31.62 4.43 -1.10
C VAL A 356 32.65 3.40 -1.56
N THR A 357 33.32 2.74 -0.62
CA THR A 357 34.27 1.64 -0.90
C THR A 357 33.52 0.31 -0.82
N LEU A 358 33.69 -0.51 -1.83
CA LEU A 358 33.19 -1.89 -1.87
C LEU A 358 34.22 -2.86 -1.27
N LYS A 359 33.79 -4.05 -0.88
CA LYS A 359 34.66 -5.10 -0.31
C LYS A 359 35.78 -5.59 -1.24
N ASP A 360 35.62 -5.39 -2.54
CA ASP A 360 36.65 -5.71 -3.56
C ASP A 360 37.67 -4.59 -3.77
N GLY A 361 37.58 -3.51 -2.99
CA GLY A 361 38.45 -2.33 -3.08
C GLY A 361 37.98 -1.30 -4.11
N THR A 362 36.89 -1.52 -4.83
CA THR A 362 36.33 -0.53 -5.78
C THR A 362 35.81 0.69 -5.02
N GLU A 363 36.23 1.89 -5.42
CA GLU A 363 35.67 3.14 -4.91
C GLU A 363 34.66 3.73 -5.89
N LEU A 364 33.46 4.01 -5.40
CA LEU A 364 32.38 4.65 -6.14
C LEU A 364 32.23 6.10 -5.64
N PRO A 365 32.59 7.11 -6.45
CA PRO A 365 32.40 8.51 -6.07
C PRO A 365 30.92 8.80 -5.79
N ALA A 366 30.62 9.55 -4.71
CA ALA A 366 29.28 9.86 -4.28
C ALA A 366 29.18 11.29 -3.74
N ASP A 367 28.29 12.11 -4.28
CA ASP A 367 27.87 13.39 -3.70
C ASP A 367 26.81 13.17 -2.60
N LEU A 368 26.03 12.08 -2.71
CA LEU A 368 25.09 11.62 -1.70
C LEU A 368 24.89 10.11 -1.79
N VAL A 369 24.54 9.53 -0.65
CA VAL A 369 24.22 8.10 -0.51
C VAL A 369 22.80 7.95 0.02
N ILE A 370 22.04 6.99 -0.53
CA ILE A 370 20.72 6.60 -0.03
C ILE A 370 20.76 5.14 0.38
N GLU A 371 20.42 4.85 1.62
CA GLU A 371 20.40 3.50 2.16
C GLU A 371 18.98 2.91 2.12
N GLY A 372 18.76 2.00 1.17
CA GLY A 372 17.55 1.18 1.03
C GLY A 372 17.73 -0.23 1.62
N VAL A 373 18.35 -0.35 2.80
CA VAL A 373 18.79 -1.61 3.40
C VAL A 373 17.78 -2.26 4.35
N GLY A 374 16.53 -1.89 4.21
CA GLY A 374 15.40 -2.45 4.96
C GLY A 374 14.98 -1.61 6.15
N ILE A 375 13.96 -2.13 6.84
CA ILE A 375 13.35 -1.50 8.02
C ILE A 375 13.45 -2.43 9.24
N ARG A 376 13.22 -1.88 10.42
CA ARG A 376 12.94 -2.62 11.64
C ARG A 376 11.61 -2.17 12.23
N PRO A 377 10.84 -3.05 12.91
CA PRO A 377 9.65 -2.65 13.65
C PRO A 377 9.95 -1.53 14.66
N SER A 378 9.07 -0.55 14.74
CA SER A 378 9.17 0.56 15.71
C SER A 378 8.51 0.17 17.03
N THR A 379 9.13 -0.75 17.78
CA THR A 379 8.59 -1.38 18.99
C THR A 379 9.45 -1.13 20.23
N ASP A 380 10.37 -0.16 20.18
CA ASP A 380 11.29 0.13 21.27
C ASP A 380 10.57 0.42 22.60
N TYR A 381 9.39 1.03 22.54
CA TYR A 381 8.52 1.32 23.69
C TYR A 381 7.87 0.08 24.34
N LEU A 382 8.06 -1.11 23.76
CA LEU A 382 7.57 -2.40 24.28
C LEU A 382 8.67 -3.30 24.84
N LYS A 383 9.96 -2.95 24.69
CA LYS A 383 11.09 -3.84 25.01
C LYS A 383 11.11 -4.33 26.45
N ASP A 384 10.74 -3.45 27.39
CA ASP A 384 10.77 -3.77 28.83
C ASP A 384 9.42 -4.22 29.39
N ASN A 385 8.45 -4.52 28.49
CA ASN A 385 7.13 -4.93 28.91
C ASN A 385 7.07 -6.45 29.08
N SER A 386 6.83 -6.91 30.29
CA SER A 386 6.81 -8.34 30.66
C SER A 386 5.67 -9.14 29.98
N LYS A 387 4.66 -8.48 29.44
CA LYS A 387 3.50 -9.13 28.80
C LYS A 387 3.65 -9.29 27.28
N VAL A 388 4.69 -8.73 26.69
CA VAL A 388 4.95 -8.83 25.24
C VAL A 388 6.33 -9.43 25.02
N THR A 389 6.37 -10.53 24.30
CA THR A 389 7.62 -11.07 23.78
C THR A 389 7.76 -10.62 22.33
N LEU A 390 8.77 -9.80 22.05
CA LEU A 390 9.10 -9.42 20.69
C LEU A 390 9.77 -10.58 19.95
N GLU A 391 9.43 -10.75 18.67
CA GLU A 391 10.09 -11.69 17.78
C GLU A 391 11.55 -11.25 17.52
N LYS A 392 12.36 -12.10 16.90
CA LYS A 392 13.80 -11.84 16.65
C LYS A 392 14.05 -10.57 15.83
N ASP A 393 13.13 -10.21 14.94
CA ASP A 393 13.18 -9.00 14.13
C ASP A 393 12.64 -7.75 14.83
N GLY A 394 12.10 -7.91 16.06
CA GLY A 394 11.48 -6.87 16.85
C GLY A 394 9.97 -6.73 16.64
N SER A 395 9.34 -7.58 15.82
CA SER A 395 7.89 -7.53 15.60
C SER A 395 7.09 -8.13 16.76
N VAL A 396 5.79 -7.83 16.79
CA VAL A 396 4.83 -8.34 17.78
C VAL A 396 3.97 -9.41 17.12
N LYS A 397 3.94 -10.62 17.71
CA LYS A 397 3.05 -11.67 17.27
C LYS A 397 1.62 -11.39 17.70
N VAL A 398 0.66 -11.53 16.79
CA VAL A 398 -0.77 -11.34 17.04
C VAL A 398 -1.59 -12.53 16.50
N ASP A 399 -2.86 -12.61 16.90
CA ASP A 399 -3.81 -13.59 16.37
C ASP A 399 -4.44 -13.14 15.04
N GLU A 400 -5.40 -13.92 14.53
CA GLU A 400 -6.14 -13.64 13.30
C GLU A 400 -6.99 -12.36 13.34
N LYS A 401 -7.28 -11.83 14.53
CA LYS A 401 -7.97 -10.56 14.78
C LYS A 401 -7.02 -9.44 15.11
N PHE A 402 -5.72 -9.65 14.90
CA PHE A 402 -4.63 -8.72 15.25
C PHE A 402 -4.52 -8.42 16.76
N GLN A 403 -5.11 -9.22 17.62
CA GLN A 403 -5.04 -9.06 19.07
C GLN A 403 -3.74 -9.65 19.62
N LEU A 404 -3.13 -8.98 20.62
CA LEU A 404 -1.98 -9.51 21.33
C LEU A 404 -2.39 -10.72 22.20
N PRO A 405 -1.71 -11.88 22.07
CA PRO A 405 -1.99 -13.03 22.91
C PRO A 405 -1.84 -12.71 24.40
N GLY A 406 -2.86 -13.06 25.19
CA GLY A 406 -2.84 -12.85 26.64
C GLY A 406 -3.10 -11.41 27.11
N VAL A 407 -3.26 -10.44 26.19
CA VAL A 407 -3.55 -9.04 26.53
C VAL A 407 -4.86 -8.61 25.91
N LYS A 408 -5.88 -8.44 26.75
CA LYS A 408 -7.23 -8.10 26.29
C LYS A 408 -7.29 -6.66 25.77
N ASP A 409 -8.06 -6.44 24.71
CA ASP A 409 -8.33 -5.11 24.11
C ASP A 409 -7.08 -4.39 23.56
N VAL A 410 -6.01 -5.13 23.24
CA VAL A 410 -4.78 -4.60 22.65
C VAL A 410 -4.50 -5.30 21.33
N TYR A 411 -4.26 -4.51 20.30
CA TYR A 411 -4.06 -4.95 18.91
C TYR A 411 -2.76 -4.37 18.36
N ALA A 412 -2.10 -5.09 17.43
CA ALA A 412 -0.95 -4.55 16.69
C ALA A 412 -1.13 -4.80 15.19
N ILE A 413 -0.81 -3.78 14.38
CA ILE A 413 -1.01 -3.77 12.93
C ILE A 413 0.15 -3.10 12.19
N GLY A 414 0.25 -3.36 10.90
CA GLY A 414 1.28 -2.77 10.03
C GLY A 414 2.66 -3.40 10.25
N ASP A 415 3.72 -2.67 9.94
CA ASP A 415 5.11 -3.15 9.93
C ASP A 415 5.61 -3.74 11.27
N ILE A 416 4.86 -3.55 12.35
CA ILE A 416 5.20 -4.10 13.68
C ILE A 416 4.54 -5.44 13.97
N ALA A 417 3.56 -5.89 13.18
CA ALA A 417 2.75 -7.05 13.49
C ALA A 417 3.13 -8.28 12.66
N THR A 418 3.25 -9.43 13.33
CA THR A 418 3.31 -10.76 12.69
C THR A 418 2.02 -11.48 12.99
N TYR A 419 1.20 -11.77 11.98
CA TYR A 419 -0.11 -12.41 12.11
C TYR A 419 -0.22 -13.66 11.23
N PRO A 420 -1.12 -14.63 11.53
CA PRO A 420 -1.34 -15.81 10.70
C PRO A 420 -1.87 -15.41 9.31
N TYR A 421 -1.24 -15.95 8.25
CA TYR A 421 -1.69 -15.77 6.87
C TYR A 421 -2.38 -17.03 6.36
N HIS A 422 -3.60 -16.89 5.86
CA HIS A 422 -4.42 -17.99 5.37
C HIS A 422 -4.54 -18.03 3.84
N GLY A 423 -3.65 -17.35 3.14
CA GLY A 423 -3.58 -17.39 1.67
C GLY A 423 -2.97 -18.69 1.14
N PRO A 424 -2.77 -18.79 -0.18
CA PRO A 424 -2.08 -19.91 -0.80
C PRO A 424 -0.75 -20.23 -0.11
N SER A 425 -0.39 -21.52 -0.02
CA SER A 425 0.73 -22.08 0.75
C SER A 425 0.55 -22.25 2.27
N GLY A 426 -0.59 -21.96 2.81
CA GLY A 426 -0.94 -22.29 4.20
C GLY A 426 0.03 -21.84 5.27
N ALA A 427 0.16 -21.99 6.41
CA ALA A 427 1.07 -21.78 7.50
C ALA A 427 2.42 -21.13 7.16
N GLY A 428 2.49 -19.83 7.19
CA GLY A 428 3.73 -19.05 7.16
C GLY A 428 3.52 -17.74 7.92
N LYS A 429 4.57 -17.19 8.52
CA LYS A 429 4.53 -15.86 9.10
C LYS A 429 4.41 -14.86 7.95
N PRO A 430 3.31 -14.13 7.77
CA PRO A 430 3.31 -13.05 6.81
C PRO A 430 4.01 -11.85 7.42
N GLU A 431 4.95 -11.30 6.67
CA GLU A 431 5.60 -10.03 6.98
C GLU A 431 4.95 -8.85 6.25
N VAL A 432 3.92 -9.13 5.43
CA VAL A 432 3.31 -8.09 4.58
C VAL A 432 1.87 -7.88 5.01
N ASP A 433 1.67 -6.76 5.65
CA ASP A 433 0.37 -6.25 6.00
C ASP A 433 0.01 -5.09 5.07
N VAL A 434 -1.16 -5.14 4.46
CA VAL A 434 -1.77 -3.94 3.92
C VAL A 434 -2.31 -3.16 5.12
N ALA A 435 -1.48 -2.32 5.70
CA ALA A 435 -1.71 -1.67 7.00
C ALA A 435 -3.12 -1.06 7.15
N GLN A 436 -3.65 -0.46 6.08
CA GLN A 436 -5.01 0.10 6.09
C GLN A 436 -6.08 -1.00 6.27
N ASN A 437 -5.94 -2.16 5.59
CA ASN A 437 -6.89 -3.26 5.72
C ASN A 437 -6.84 -3.91 7.10
N ALA A 438 -5.64 -4.03 7.69
CA ALA A 438 -5.50 -4.49 9.07
C ALA A 438 -6.15 -3.52 10.06
N GLY A 439 -5.97 -2.20 9.86
CA GLY A 439 -6.68 -1.18 10.64
C GLY A 439 -8.21 -1.32 10.56
N ARG A 440 -8.74 -1.52 9.34
CA ARG A 440 -10.17 -1.79 9.13
C ARG A 440 -10.61 -3.09 9.81
N SER A 441 -9.80 -4.15 9.74
CA SER A 441 -10.09 -5.43 10.39
C SER A 441 -10.19 -5.30 11.92
N VAL A 442 -9.22 -4.63 12.54
CA VAL A 442 -9.23 -4.35 13.99
C VAL A 442 -10.44 -3.51 14.38
N ALA A 443 -10.76 -2.47 13.62
CA ALA A 443 -11.92 -1.63 13.87
C ALA A 443 -13.22 -2.43 13.84
N ARG A 444 -13.40 -3.32 12.86
CA ARG A 444 -14.54 -4.25 12.80
C ARG A 444 -14.60 -5.18 14.00
N THR A 445 -13.46 -5.71 14.45
CA THR A 445 -13.37 -6.53 15.67
C THR A 445 -13.77 -5.73 16.92
N ILE A 446 -13.39 -4.47 17.02
CA ILE A 446 -13.77 -3.60 18.13
C ILE A 446 -15.27 -3.32 18.14
N ILE A 447 -15.87 -3.06 16.97
CA ILE A 447 -17.31 -2.77 16.83
C ILE A 447 -18.15 -4.04 17.02
N SER A 448 -17.70 -5.16 16.47
CA SER A 448 -18.40 -6.44 16.49
C SER A 448 -17.43 -7.59 16.81
N PRO A 449 -17.16 -7.87 18.09
CA PRO A 449 -16.17 -8.88 18.51
C PRO A 449 -16.47 -10.30 18.03
N SER A 450 -17.74 -10.61 17.75
CA SER A 450 -18.18 -11.92 17.22
C SER A 450 -18.00 -12.05 15.70
N ALA A 451 -17.72 -10.95 14.99
CA ALA A 451 -17.50 -11.01 13.54
C ALA A 451 -16.28 -11.88 13.20
N PRO A 452 -16.33 -12.65 12.10
CA PRO A 452 -15.16 -13.38 11.64
C PRO A 452 -14.02 -12.42 11.28
N PRO A 453 -12.77 -12.86 11.37
CA PRO A 453 -11.63 -12.08 10.89
C PRO A 453 -11.82 -11.74 9.40
N LYS A 454 -11.38 -10.55 9.01
CA LYS A 454 -11.37 -10.16 7.60
C LYS A 454 -10.16 -10.77 6.92
N SER A 455 -10.39 -11.68 5.97
CA SER A 455 -9.33 -12.20 5.12
C SER A 455 -9.11 -11.29 3.90
N PHE A 456 -7.86 -11.08 3.53
CA PHE A 456 -7.48 -10.35 2.32
C PHE A 456 -6.17 -10.92 1.75
N ILE A 457 -6.02 -10.84 0.44
CA ILE A 457 -4.74 -11.14 -0.22
C ILE A 457 -3.91 -9.86 -0.23
N PRO A 458 -2.67 -9.87 0.27
CA PRO A 458 -1.78 -8.73 0.22
C PRO A 458 -1.57 -8.24 -1.21
N VAL A 459 -1.61 -6.94 -1.41
CA VAL A 459 -1.39 -6.29 -2.70
C VAL A 459 -0.42 -5.14 -2.51
N PHE A 460 0.58 -5.03 -3.37
CA PHE A 460 1.40 -3.84 -3.48
C PHE A 460 1.68 -3.47 -4.94
N TRP A 461 2.23 -2.29 -5.15
CA TRP A 461 2.58 -1.80 -6.48
C TRP A 461 3.87 -1.00 -6.44
N SER A 462 4.53 -0.92 -7.59
CA SER A 462 5.73 -0.13 -7.79
C SER A 462 5.74 0.55 -9.17
N ALA A 463 6.52 1.61 -9.29
CA ALA A 463 6.69 2.38 -10.54
C ALA A 463 8.15 2.26 -11.02
N LEU A 464 8.55 1.05 -11.39
CA LEU A 464 9.92 0.73 -11.85
C LEU A 464 10.00 0.70 -13.39
N GLY A 465 9.95 1.88 -14.01
CA GLY A 465 9.95 1.98 -15.48
C GLY A 465 8.69 1.44 -16.15
N GLY A 466 7.64 1.16 -15.37
CA GLY A 466 6.35 0.64 -15.78
C GLY A 466 5.47 0.42 -14.56
N GLN A 467 4.23 0.01 -14.81
CA GLN A 467 3.24 -0.23 -13.75
C GLN A 467 3.35 -1.68 -13.28
N LEU A 468 4.20 -1.92 -12.27
CA LEU A 468 4.28 -3.19 -11.57
C LEU A 468 3.15 -3.33 -10.56
N ARG A 469 2.47 -4.47 -10.58
CA ARG A 469 1.46 -4.90 -9.60
C ARG A 469 1.86 -6.26 -9.04
N TYR A 470 1.58 -6.48 -7.77
CA TYR A 470 1.88 -7.75 -7.11
C TYR A 470 0.77 -8.10 -6.13
N CYS A 471 0.39 -9.37 -6.08
CA CYS A 471 -0.49 -9.91 -5.05
C CYS A 471 0.00 -11.26 -4.54
N GLY A 472 -0.46 -11.63 -3.34
CA GLY A 472 -0.02 -12.83 -2.66
C GLY A 472 1.20 -12.59 -1.79
N HIS A 473 1.83 -13.68 -1.31
CA HIS A 473 2.96 -13.60 -0.39
C HIS A 473 3.83 -14.86 -0.49
N THR A 474 5.15 -14.69 -0.38
CA THR A 474 6.13 -15.78 -0.50
C THR A 474 6.98 -15.95 0.76
N PRO A 475 6.38 -16.09 1.98
CA PRO A 475 7.16 -16.14 3.23
C PRO A 475 8.03 -17.39 3.34
N GLN A 476 7.65 -18.46 2.65
CA GLN A 476 8.40 -19.72 2.58
C GLN A 476 9.18 -19.86 1.26
N GLY A 477 9.36 -18.75 0.52
CA GLY A 477 9.93 -18.77 -0.83
C GLY A 477 8.97 -19.34 -1.89
N PHE A 478 9.52 -19.57 -3.06
CA PHE A 478 8.86 -20.20 -4.22
C PHE A 478 9.88 -21.09 -4.93
N ASP A 479 9.38 -22.09 -5.66
CA ASP A 479 10.24 -23.08 -6.34
C ASP A 479 10.45 -22.70 -7.80
N ASP A 480 9.44 -22.08 -8.44
CA ASP A 480 9.47 -21.74 -9.86
C ASP A 480 8.67 -20.46 -10.15
N VAL A 481 8.89 -19.91 -11.34
CA VAL A 481 8.16 -18.76 -11.87
C VAL A 481 7.72 -19.04 -13.30
N VAL A 482 6.41 -19.12 -13.52
CA VAL A 482 5.80 -19.20 -14.84
C VAL A 482 5.55 -17.79 -15.35
N ILE A 483 6.14 -17.42 -16.49
CA ILE A 483 6.00 -16.09 -17.08
C ILE A 483 5.21 -16.19 -18.38
N GLN A 484 4.18 -15.36 -18.52
CA GLN A 484 3.35 -15.25 -19.71
C GLN A 484 3.37 -13.81 -20.23
N GLY A 485 3.63 -13.62 -21.50
CA GLY A 485 3.66 -12.31 -22.16
C GLY A 485 5.06 -11.89 -22.63
N GLU A 486 5.22 -10.60 -22.95
CA GLU A 486 6.43 -10.05 -23.55
C GLU A 486 7.40 -9.56 -22.46
N THR A 487 8.61 -10.10 -22.47
CA THR A 487 9.67 -9.80 -21.50
C THR A 487 10.85 -9.06 -22.10
N ASP A 488 10.92 -8.94 -23.43
CA ASP A 488 12.00 -8.20 -24.09
C ASP A 488 11.86 -6.70 -23.82
N VAL A 489 12.91 -6.12 -23.27
CA VAL A 489 12.96 -4.69 -22.95
C VAL A 489 13.49 -3.83 -24.10
N SER A 490 13.98 -4.43 -25.19
CA SER A 490 14.66 -3.71 -26.28
C SER A 490 13.77 -2.62 -26.90
N GLU A 491 12.49 -2.93 -27.14
CA GLU A 491 11.52 -2.00 -27.71
C GLU A 491 10.74 -1.16 -26.67
N GLY A 492 10.91 -1.42 -25.37
CA GLY A 492 10.16 -0.72 -24.32
C GLY A 492 8.67 -1.10 -24.25
N LYS A 493 8.30 -2.27 -24.80
CA LYS A 493 6.92 -2.78 -24.87
C LYS A 493 6.66 -3.97 -23.93
N GLN A 494 7.54 -4.19 -22.96
CA GLN A 494 7.40 -5.30 -22.02
C GLN A 494 6.04 -5.29 -21.33
N SER A 495 5.36 -6.42 -21.37
CA SER A 495 4.03 -6.60 -20.79
C SER A 495 3.83 -8.07 -20.45
N PHE A 496 3.95 -8.43 -19.15
CA PHE A 496 3.94 -9.83 -18.73
C PHE A 496 3.24 -10.03 -17.39
N VAL A 497 2.92 -11.31 -17.13
CA VAL A 497 2.51 -11.80 -15.82
C VAL A 497 3.49 -12.88 -15.38
N ALA A 498 3.94 -12.81 -14.14
CA ALA A 498 4.79 -13.81 -13.50
C ALA A 498 4.04 -14.46 -12.34
N TYR A 499 3.82 -15.75 -12.41
CA TYR A 499 3.17 -16.56 -11.40
C TYR A 499 4.23 -17.31 -10.60
N TYR A 500 4.35 -16.99 -9.32
CA TYR A 500 5.29 -17.62 -8.38
C TYR A 500 4.63 -18.84 -7.77
N THR A 501 5.27 -20.01 -7.90
CA THR A 501 4.67 -21.27 -7.49
C THR A 501 5.49 -21.98 -6.42
N LYS A 502 4.79 -22.72 -5.57
CA LYS A 502 5.36 -23.70 -4.63
C LYS A 502 4.69 -25.05 -4.91
N GLY A 503 5.45 -25.97 -5.52
CA GLY A 503 4.84 -27.13 -6.15
C GLY A 503 3.89 -26.69 -7.28
N GLU A 504 2.65 -27.16 -7.23
CA GLU A 504 1.59 -26.78 -8.18
C GLU A 504 0.82 -25.50 -7.76
N GLU A 505 0.95 -25.05 -6.52
CA GLU A 505 0.19 -23.93 -6.00
C GLU A 505 0.82 -22.58 -6.37
N VAL A 506 0.00 -21.62 -6.85
CA VAL A 506 0.43 -20.24 -7.09
C VAL A 506 0.34 -19.47 -5.77
N VAL A 507 1.47 -19.01 -5.26
CA VAL A 507 1.57 -18.32 -3.97
C VAL A 507 1.62 -16.80 -4.11
N ALA A 508 2.08 -16.30 -5.25
CA ALA A 508 2.08 -14.88 -5.56
C ALA A 508 2.03 -14.64 -7.08
N VAL A 509 1.61 -13.45 -7.49
CA VAL A 509 1.57 -13.05 -8.89
C VAL A 509 2.07 -11.62 -9.03
N ALA A 510 2.99 -11.40 -9.96
CA ALA A 510 3.40 -10.08 -10.41
C ALA A 510 2.88 -9.83 -11.82
N SER A 511 2.43 -8.62 -12.11
CA SER A 511 2.12 -8.18 -13.47
C SER A 511 2.78 -6.85 -13.78
N LEU A 512 3.36 -6.74 -14.97
CA LEU A 512 3.88 -5.49 -15.51
C LEU A 512 3.06 -5.10 -16.73
N MET A 513 2.44 -3.90 -16.70
CA MET A 513 1.61 -3.37 -17.80
C MET A 513 0.49 -4.33 -18.28
N LYS A 514 0.03 -5.25 -17.43
CA LYS A 514 -0.96 -6.31 -17.71
C LYS A 514 -2.15 -6.19 -16.73
N ASP A 515 -2.84 -5.05 -16.73
CA ASP A 515 -4.09 -4.92 -15.98
C ASP A 515 -5.25 -5.62 -16.73
N PRO A 516 -6.14 -6.37 -16.04
CA PRO A 516 -6.30 -6.51 -14.59
C PRO A 516 -5.74 -7.82 -13.96
N TYR A 517 -4.73 -8.46 -14.54
CA TYR A 517 -4.26 -9.79 -14.10
C TYR A 517 -3.97 -9.90 -12.60
N MET A 518 -3.34 -8.90 -11.98
CA MET A 518 -3.10 -8.91 -10.54
C MET A 518 -4.40 -8.94 -9.75
N ALA A 519 -5.36 -8.08 -10.07
CA ALA A 519 -6.65 -8.02 -9.38
C ALA A 519 -7.46 -9.32 -9.56
N GLN A 520 -7.45 -9.91 -10.75
CA GLN A 520 -8.06 -11.21 -11.00
C GLN A 520 -7.39 -12.31 -10.19
N SER A 521 -6.04 -12.35 -10.17
CA SER A 521 -5.29 -13.32 -9.40
C SER A 521 -5.60 -13.23 -7.90
N ALA A 522 -5.61 -12.02 -7.34
CA ALA A 522 -5.94 -11.80 -5.93
C ALA A 522 -7.34 -12.33 -5.58
N GLU A 523 -8.34 -12.08 -6.43
CA GLU A 523 -9.69 -12.57 -6.22
C GLU A 523 -9.79 -14.10 -6.39
N LEU A 524 -9.09 -14.68 -7.38
CA LEU A 524 -9.03 -16.14 -7.56
C LEU A 524 -8.32 -16.83 -6.40
N MET A 525 -7.20 -16.28 -5.90
CA MET A 525 -6.51 -16.78 -4.71
C MET A 525 -7.46 -16.79 -3.51
N ARG A 526 -8.14 -15.67 -3.24
CA ARG A 526 -9.09 -15.55 -2.13
C ARG A 526 -10.27 -16.53 -2.22
N ARG A 527 -10.60 -16.97 -3.42
CA ARG A 527 -11.69 -17.95 -3.69
C ARG A 527 -11.20 -19.39 -3.80
N GLY A 528 -9.89 -19.63 -3.72
CA GLY A 528 -9.30 -20.97 -3.96
C GLY A 528 -9.57 -21.47 -5.38
N LYS A 529 -9.53 -20.57 -6.36
CA LYS A 529 -9.80 -20.83 -7.79
C LYS A 529 -8.62 -20.50 -8.70
N MET A 530 -7.46 -20.19 -8.11
CA MET A 530 -6.25 -19.95 -8.89
C MET A 530 -5.85 -21.25 -9.62
N PRO A 531 -5.54 -21.20 -10.94
CA PRO A 531 -5.04 -22.36 -11.66
C PRO A 531 -3.73 -22.89 -11.09
N THR A 532 -3.48 -24.17 -11.29
CA THR A 532 -2.23 -24.82 -10.95
C THR A 532 -1.09 -24.38 -11.86
N LYS A 533 0.17 -24.59 -11.44
CA LYS A 533 1.36 -24.38 -12.28
C LYS A 533 1.23 -25.07 -13.64
N GLY A 534 0.83 -26.36 -13.65
CA GLY A 534 0.70 -27.14 -14.86
C GLY A 534 -0.37 -26.61 -15.83
N GLU A 535 -1.47 -26.06 -15.31
CA GLU A 535 -2.51 -25.40 -16.13
C GLU A 535 -2.00 -24.08 -16.73
N LEU A 536 -1.30 -23.26 -15.94
CA LEU A 536 -0.70 -22.00 -16.43
C LEU A 536 0.36 -22.25 -17.52
N GLN A 537 1.17 -23.30 -17.38
CA GLN A 537 2.15 -23.70 -18.41
C GLN A 537 1.49 -24.14 -19.71
N LYS A 538 0.26 -24.66 -19.65
CA LYS A 538 -0.56 -24.99 -20.83
C LYS A 538 -1.29 -23.79 -21.42
N GLY A 539 -1.13 -22.59 -20.83
CA GLY A 539 -1.68 -21.36 -21.36
C GLY A 539 -3.11 -21.04 -20.91
N VAL A 540 -3.55 -21.55 -19.75
CA VAL A 540 -4.86 -21.17 -19.20
C VAL A 540 -4.92 -19.66 -19.01
N GLU A 541 -5.98 -19.04 -19.57
CA GLU A 541 -6.24 -17.59 -19.46
C GLU A 541 -7.07 -17.30 -18.22
N ILE A 542 -6.45 -16.69 -17.20
CA ILE A 542 -7.11 -16.46 -15.91
C ILE A 542 -8.26 -15.45 -15.98
N LEU A 543 -8.26 -14.53 -16.96
CA LEU A 543 -9.33 -13.54 -17.12
C LEU A 543 -10.65 -14.16 -17.55
N GLU A 544 -10.63 -15.36 -18.11
CA GLU A 544 -11.83 -16.12 -18.49
C GLU A 544 -12.45 -16.90 -17.31
N ILE A 545 -11.72 -17.00 -16.18
CA ILE A 545 -12.21 -17.70 -14.98
C ILE A 545 -13.13 -16.76 -14.20
N SER A 546 -14.38 -17.19 -14.00
CA SER A 546 -15.33 -16.44 -13.19
C SER A 546 -14.94 -16.44 -11.70
N VAL A 547 -15.14 -15.31 -11.03
CA VAL A 547 -14.90 -15.15 -9.59
C VAL A 547 -16.20 -15.44 -8.84
N PRO A 548 -16.31 -16.56 -8.09
CA PRO A 548 -17.53 -16.95 -7.39
C PRO A 548 -17.82 -16.05 -6.18
N ALA A 549 -19.03 -16.19 -5.60
CA ALA A 549 -19.43 -15.44 -4.41
C ALA A 549 -18.74 -15.94 -3.12
N GLU A 550 -18.52 -17.24 -3.02
CA GLU A 550 -17.96 -17.85 -1.80
C GLU A 550 -16.47 -17.53 -1.62
N VAL A 551 -16.10 -17.14 -0.42
CA VAL A 551 -14.72 -16.98 0.03
C VAL A 551 -14.24 -18.29 0.63
N LYS A 552 -13.05 -18.76 0.27
CA LYS A 552 -12.48 -20.03 0.79
C LYS A 552 -11.28 -19.84 1.71
N ILE A 553 -10.77 -18.62 1.86
CA ILE A 553 -9.69 -18.27 2.76
C ILE A 553 -10.14 -17.29 3.83
#